data_45559639f4ea72837d0ad2590c8aca32
#
_entry.id   45559639f4ea72837d0ad2590c8aca32
#
_cell.length_a   1.000
_cell.length_b   1.000
_cell.length_c   1.000
_cell.angle_alpha   90.00
_cell.angle_beta   90.00
_cell.angle_gamma   90.00
#
_symmetry.space_group_name_H-M   'P 1'
#
loop_
_entity.id
_entity.type
_entity.pdbx_description
1 polymer ?
#
loop_
_entity_poly.entity_id
_entity_poly.type
_entity_poly.pdbx_seq_one_letter_code
_entity_poly.pdbx_strand_id
1 'polypeptide(L)'
;MKSFSLLIKPVSADCNLRCEYCFYIDHLDTVEKKPRMSESTLETMIASYMQTDQNNQYAFGWQGGEPTLLGIKFWEKVVELQTKYAPPGAVISNGLQTNGTLITDELAKFFAEFRFLLGVSLDGPPYLHDFYRKTIGNTPTHNLVMRGIEHLKKNKVEFNILTLVNNKTAKKAPEIYQYLKDHEFYFHQYIPCVEFDENGNLEPYSITGEEWGVFLCELFEQWIKNDTNKVSIRLFDSIINYLIYGNYSVCYMGTNCCQYFVVEYDGSVYPCDFFVRRVLLLGNVKTNSWDDFVNSSKYHDFGAQKAEWNNTCKDCPFINMCNGDCQKFRFSRSFSSQSLSILCKGWKRFYVNTLPRFKIIANEIKKYKEFSSPIQIKAKKIGRNSPCPCGSGKKYKDCCLR
;
A
#
# COMPACT_ATOMS: atom_id res chain seq x y z
N MET A 1 -10.02 -2.14 -20.58
CA MET A 1 -9.71 -3.00 -19.39
C MET A 1 -9.66 -2.11 -18.15
N LYS A 2 -10.13 -2.57 -16.97
CA LYS A 2 -9.91 -1.82 -15.72
C LYS A 2 -8.41 -1.88 -15.36
N SER A 3 -7.79 -0.74 -15.05
CA SER A 3 -6.39 -0.70 -14.66
C SER A 3 -6.15 -1.50 -13.37
N PHE A 4 -5.04 -2.22 -13.31
CA PHE A 4 -4.59 -3.01 -12.16
C PHE A 4 -3.09 -2.85 -11.94
N SER A 5 -2.63 -3.18 -10.75
CA SER A 5 -1.21 -3.22 -10.42
C SER A 5 -0.75 -4.64 -10.14
N LEU A 6 0.56 -4.86 -10.11
CA LEU A 6 1.14 -6.13 -9.71
C LEU A 6 1.74 -6.04 -8.32
N LEU A 7 1.57 -7.09 -7.52
CA LEU A 7 2.31 -7.34 -6.29
C LEU A 7 3.11 -8.62 -6.49
N ILE A 8 4.43 -8.49 -6.57
CA ILE A 8 5.32 -9.53 -7.05
C ILE A 8 6.12 -10.08 -5.88
N LYS A 9 6.17 -11.39 -5.76
CA LYS A 9 6.90 -12.12 -4.72
C LYS A 9 8.07 -12.89 -5.34
N PRO A 10 9.18 -12.23 -5.64
CA PRO A 10 10.26 -12.84 -6.42
C PRO A 10 11.06 -13.88 -5.63
N VAL A 11 10.88 -13.93 -4.31
CA VAL A 11 11.48 -14.91 -3.39
C VAL A 11 10.43 -15.69 -2.58
N SER A 12 9.13 -15.55 -2.94
CA SER A 12 8.03 -16.12 -2.16
C SER A 12 8.13 -15.77 -0.67
N ALA A 13 8.20 -16.76 0.22
CA ALA A 13 8.34 -16.61 1.66
C ALA A 13 9.79 -16.59 2.18
N ASP A 14 10.81 -16.75 1.32
CA ASP A 14 12.21 -16.78 1.77
C ASP A 14 12.65 -15.42 2.33
N CYS A 15 13.23 -15.45 3.54
CA CYS A 15 13.62 -14.26 4.27
C CYS A 15 14.86 -14.54 5.14
N ASN A 16 15.69 -13.53 5.35
CA ASN A 16 16.82 -13.58 6.28
C ASN A 16 16.40 -13.36 7.75
N LEU A 17 15.13 -13.03 7.99
CA LEU A 17 14.53 -12.91 9.32
C LEU A 17 13.55 -14.06 9.60
N ARG A 18 13.24 -14.25 10.89
CA ARG A 18 12.22 -15.19 11.37
C ARG A 18 11.31 -14.46 12.37
N CYS A 19 10.54 -13.49 11.88
CA CYS A 19 9.58 -12.75 12.70
C CYS A 19 8.45 -13.70 13.12
N GLU A 20 8.20 -13.85 14.42
CA GLU A 20 7.23 -14.83 14.94
C GLU A 20 5.80 -14.63 14.42
N TYR A 21 5.40 -13.39 14.19
CA TYR A 21 4.07 -13.04 13.68
C TYR A 21 3.95 -13.04 12.14
N CYS A 22 4.98 -13.51 11.42
CA CYS A 22 5.00 -13.40 9.96
C CYS A 22 4.04 -14.40 9.33
N PHE A 23 3.01 -13.92 8.67
CA PHE A 23 2.01 -14.75 8.01
C PHE A 23 2.56 -15.55 6.81
N TYR A 24 3.77 -15.24 6.34
CA TYR A 24 4.44 -16.03 5.31
C TYR A 24 5.08 -17.32 5.85
N ILE A 25 5.22 -17.47 7.17
CA ILE A 25 5.86 -18.67 7.76
C ILE A 25 5.12 -19.94 7.36
N ASP A 26 3.79 -19.92 7.36
CA ASP A 26 2.95 -21.05 6.98
C ASP A 26 3.09 -21.46 5.50
N HIS A 27 3.70 -20.60 4.69
CA HIS A 27 3.96 -20.88 3.28
C HIS A 27 5.33 -21.53 3.03
N LEU A 28 6.24 -21.52 4.02
CA LEU A 28 7.60 -22.07 3.86
C LEU A 28 7.63 -23.57 3.62
N ASP A 29 6.68 -24.30 4.17
CA ASP A 29 6.61 -25.77 4.05
C ASP A 29 6.09 -26.24 2.67
N THR A 30 5.51 -25.34 1.90
CA THR A 30 4.92 -25.62 0.58
C THR A 30 5.79 -25.16 -0.57
N VAL A 31 6.92 -24.53 -0.30
CA VAL A 31 7.77 -23.87 -1.30
C VAL A 31 9.15 -24.53 -1.33
N GLU A 32 9.78 -24.51 -2.50
CA GLU A 32 11.18 -24.94 -2.66
C GLU A 32 12.11 -24.20 -1.69
N LYS A 33 13.19 -24.87 -1.27
CA LYS A 33 14.24 -24.19 -0.50
C LYS A 33 14.85 -23.07 -1.34
N LYS A 34 14.73 -21.83 -0.85
CA LYS A 34 15.23 -20.59 -1.50
C LYS A 34 14.64 -20.36 -2.90
N PRO A 35 13.31 -20.20 -3.01
CA PRO A 35 12.67 -19.87 -4.27
C PRO A 35 13.22 -18.57 -4.85
N ARG A 36 13.44 -18.55 -6.15
CA ARG A 36 13.92 -17.37 -6.89
C ARG A 36 13.18 -17.26 -8.21
N MET A 37 12.65 -16.09 -8.50
CA MET A 37 12.06 -15.82 -9.81
C MET A 37 13.14 -15.91 -10.87
N SER A 38 12.93 -16.78 -11.86
CA SER A 38 13.86 -16.90 -12.99
C SER A 38 13.78 -15.67 -13.90
N GLU A 39 14.87 -15.36 -14.62
CA GLU A 39 14.86 -14.27 -15.60
C GLU A 39 13.77 -14.46 -16.64
N SER A 40 13.51 -15.68 -17.09
CA SER A 40 12.44 -15.97 -18.05
C SER A 40 11.04 -15.69 -17.50
N THR A 41 10.80 -15.99 -16.22
CA THR A 41 9.52 -15.64 -15.56
C THR A 41 9.38 -14.13 -15.41
N LEU A 42 10.44 -13.46 -14.97
CA LEU A 42 10.51 -12.00 -14.81
C LEU A 42 10.24 -11.30 -16.15
N GLU A 43 10.93 -11.72 -17.22
CA GLU A 43 10.77 -11.14 -18.55
C GLU A 43 9.36 -11.37 -19.10
N THR A 44 8.82 -12.59 -19.01
CA THR A 44 7.45 -12.91 -19.46
C THR A 44 6.43 -12.04 -18.74
N MET A 45 6.54 -11.90 -17.42
CA MET A 45 5.65 -11.10 -16.60
C MET A 45 5.71 -9.62 -17.00
N ILE A 46 6.91 -9.04 -17.06
CA ILE A 46 7.08 -7.61 -17.39
C ILE A 46 6.62 -7.34 -18.82
N ALA A 47 7.06 -8.14 -19.79
CA ALA A 47 6.71 -7.96 -21.19
C ALA A 47 5.19 -8.02 -21.41
N SER A 48 4.53 -9.04 -20.87
CA SER A 48 3.08 -9.20 -21.01
C SER A 48 2.29 -8.10 -20.30
N TYR A 49 2.72 -7.68 -19.10
CA TYR A 49 2.07 -6.60 -18.37
C TYR A 49 2.20 -5.25 -19.08
N MET A 50 3.36 -4.94 -19.62
CA MET A 50 3.61 -3.70 -20.37
C MET A 50 2.86 -3.63 -21.70
N GLN A 51 2.33 -4.75 -22.19
CA GLN A 51 1.46 -4.79 -23.39
C GLN A 51 -0.02 -4.54 -23.07
N THR A 52 -0.40 -4.49 -21.78
CA THR A 52 -1.79 -4.20 -21.37
C THR A 52 -2.09 -2.70 -21.44
N ASP A 53 -3.35 -2.34 -21.64
CA ASP A 53 -3.78 -0.94 -21.54
C ASP A 53 -3.98 -0.54 -20.07
N GLN A 54 -2.97 0.13 -19.50
CA GLN A 54 -2.96 0.67 -18.14
C GLN A 54 -3.01 2.22 -18.13
N ASN A 55 -3.55 2.84 -19.18
CA ASN A 55 -3.47 4.30 -19.37
C ASN A 55 -2.02 4.82 -19.23
N ASN A 56 -1.07 4.07 -19.77
CA ASN A 56 0.38 4.31 -19.66
C ASN A 56 0.93 4.36 -18.24
N GLN A 57 0.21 3.86 -17.21
CA GLN A 57 0.69 3.85 -15.81
C GLN A 57 0.86 2.40 -15.34
N TYR A 58 2.11 1.98 -15.20
CA TYR A 58 2.47 0.61 -14.82
C TYR A 58 3.05 0.58 -13.41
N ALA A 59 2.36 -0.07 -12.47
CA ALA A 59 2.75 -0.15 -11.08
C ALA A 59 3.21 -1.57 -10.71
N PHE A 60 4.45 -1.66 -10.23
CA PHE A 60 5.09 -2.88 -9.74
C PHE A 60 5.33 -2.74 -8.24
N GLY A 61 4.66 -3.56 -7.43
CA GLY A 61 4.91 -3.71 -6.00
C GLY A 61 5.74 -4.97 -5.75
N TRP A 62 6.91 -4.83 -5.18
CA TRP A 62 7.82 -5.93 -4.87
C TRP A 62 7.73 -6.24 -3.37
N GLN A 63 7.36 -7.48 -3.04
CA GLN A 63 7.12 -7.91 -1.68
C GLN A 63 7.41 -9.42 -1.53
N GLY A 64 7.05 -10.01 -0.43
CA GLY A 64 7.23 -11.42 -0.11
C GLY A 64 8.02 -11.59 1.17
N GLY A 65 8.91 -12.58 1.24
CA GLY A 65 9.83 -12.74 2.36
C GLY A 65 10.75 -11.53 2.48
N GLU A 66 11.92 -11.57 1.85
CA GLU A 66 12.79 -10.40 1.73
C GLU A 66 13.34 -10.26 0.31
N PRO A 67 12.75 -9.38 -0.52
CA PRO A 67 13.16 -9.23 -1.91
C PRO A 67 14.61 -8.80 -2.13
N THR A 68 15.20 -8.08 -1.17
CA THR A 68 16.61 -7.63 -1.27
C THR A 68 17.64 -8.77 -1.19
N LEU A 69 17.20 -10.00 -0.84
CA LEU A 69 18.03 -11.21 -0.97
C LEU A 69 18.51 -11.49 -2.40
N LEU A 70 17.83 -10.92 -3.39
CA LEU A 70 18.18 -11.08 -4.81
C LEU A 70 19.40 -10.26 -5.24
N GLY A 71 19.80 -9.27 -4.44
CA GLY A 71 20.96 -8.41 -4.74
C GLY A 71 20.74 -7.46 -5.92
N ILE A 72 21.73 -6.60 -6.17
CA ILE A 72 21.66 -5.51 -7.14
C ILE A 72 21.37 -5.99 -8.57
N LYS A 73 21.96 -7.09 -9.01
CA LYS A 73 21.81 -7.60 -10.38
C LYS A 73 20.39 -7.94 -10.77
N PHE A 74 19.58 -8.39 -9.81
CA PHE A 74 18.17 -8.62 -10.07
C PHE A 74 17.43 -7.31 -10.36
N TRP A 75 17.71 -6.27 -9.59
CA TRP A 75 17.06 -4.97 -9.74
C TRP A 75 17.51 -4.26 -11.03
N GLU A 76 18.77 -4.39 -11.42
CA GLU A 76 19.27 -3.95 -12.72
C GLU A 76 18.50 -4.63 -13.86
N LYS A 77 18.31 -5.96 -13.76
CA LYS A 77 17.53 -6.71 -14.76
C LYS A 77 16.05 -6.28 -14.78
N VAL A 78 15.45 -6.00 -13.64
CA VAL A 78 14.07 -5.46 -13.57
C VAL A 78 13.95 -4.18 -14.39
N VAL A 79 14.83 -3.21 -14.15
CA VAL A 79 14.80 -1.91 -14.85
C VAL A 79 15.15 -2.05 -16.33
N GLU A 80 16.12 -2.90 -16.68
CA GLU A 80 16.44 -3.24 -18.08
C GLU A 80 15.20 -3.73 -18.83
N LEU A 81 14.49 -4.72 -18.25
CA LEU A 81 13.30 -5.30 -18.87
C LEU A 81 12.13 -4.29 -18.92
N GLN A 82 11.93 -3.51 -17.86
CA GLN A 82 10.92 -2.45 -17.86
C GLN A 82 11.20 -1.43 -18.97
N THR A 83 12.45 -1.02 -19.13
CA THR A 83 12.86 -0.09 -20.20
C THR A 83 12.68 -0.71 -21.58
N LYS A 84 13.04 -1.99 -21.75
CA LYS A 84 12.93 -2.73 -23.02
C LYS A 84 11.50 -2.83 -23.52
N TYR A 85 10.53 -3.06 -22.62
CA TYR A 85 9.14 -3.33 -22.97
C TYR A 85 8.18 -2.17 -22.74
N ALA A 86 8.64 -1.03 -22.20
CA ALA A 86 7.81 0.14 -21.97
C ALA A 86 7.24 0.72 -23.27
N PRO A 87 5.93 0.88 -23.40
CA PRO A 87 5.36 1.60 -24.52
C PRO A 87 5.72 3.09 -24.46
N PRO A 88 5.67 3.82 -25.59
CA PRO A 88 5.96 5.26 -25.61
C PRO A 88 5.08 6.03 -24.62
N GLY A 89 5.71 6.85 -23.78
CA GLY A 89 5.02 7.65 -22.76
C GLY A 89 4.62 6.89 -21.49
N ALA A 90 5.10 5.65 -21.31
CA ALA A 90 4.83 4.88 -20.09
C ALA A 90 5.42 5.56 -18.84
N VAL A 91 4.62 5.61 -17.79
CA VAL A 91 5.03 5.98 -16.44
C VAL A 91 5.11 4.71 -15.61
N ILE A 92 6.32 4.39 -15.15
CA ILE A 92 6.60 3.17 -14.40
C ILE A 92 6.82 3.57 -12.93
N SER A 93 6.15 2.89 -12.01
CA SER A 93 6.36 3.04 -10.58
C SER A 93 6.75 1.71 -9.95
N ASN A 94 7.84 1.73 -9.17
CA ASN A 94 8.33 0.59 -8.41
C ASN A 94 8.20 0.87 -6.91
N GLY A 95 7.37 0.08 -6.22
CA GLY A 95 7.30 0.05 -4.77
C GLY A 95 7.99 -1.20 -4.23
N LEU A 96 8.81 -1.09 -3.20
CA LEU A 96 9.52 -2.23 -2.59
C LEU A 96 9.24 -2.29 -1.09
N GLN A 97 8.62 -3.38 -0.63
CA GLN A 97 8.50 -3.68 0.80
C GLN A 97 9.69 -4.51 1.26
N THR A 98 10.39 -4.02 2.28
CA THR A 98 11.61 -4.66 2.81
C THR A 98 11.67 -4.63 4.33
N ASN A 99 12.37 -5.59 4.92
CA ASN A 99 12.74 -5.53 6.33
C ASN A 99 13.91 -4.55 6.59
N GLY A 100 14.53 -4.00 5.57
CA GLY A 100 15.57 -2.97 5.65
C GLY A 100 16.97 -3.45 6.05
N THR A 101 17.12 -4.68 6.51
CA THR A 101 18.41 -5.15 7.11
C THR A 101 19.52 -5.36 6.10
N LEU A 102 19.18 -5.55 4.82
CA LEU A 102 20.14 -5.82 3.74
C LEU A 102 20.35 -4.62 2.80
N ILE A 103 19.80 -3.46 3.12
CA ILE A 103 20.01 -2.25 2.33
C ILE A 103 21.45 -1.77 2.51
N THR A 104 22.20 -1.76 1.39
CA THR A 104 23.56 -1.24 1.29
C THR A 104 23.54 0.15 0.64
N ASP A 105 24.67 0.86 0.71
CA ASP A 105 24.84 2.15 0.00
C ASP A 105 24.67 1.99 -1.52
N GLU A 106 25.11 0.88 -2.09
CA GLU A 106 24.97 0.55 -3.52
C GLU A 106 23.49 0.37 -3.91
N LEU A 107 22.72 -0.45 -3.14
CA LEU A 107 21.29 -0.61 -3.36
C LEU A 107 20.54 0.70 -3.19
N ALA A 108 20.88 1.49 -2.18
CA ALA A 108 20.24 2.78 -1.94
C ALA A 108 20.47 3.76 -3.09
N LYS A 109 21.68 3.83 -3.65
CA LYS A 109 21.98 4.64 -4.85
C LYS A 109 21.15 4.20 -6.04
N PHE A 110 21.06 2.91 -6.28
CA PHE A 110 20.24 2.34 -7.36
C PHE A 110 18.75 2.70 -7.19
N PHE A 111 18.20 2.52 -5.99
CA PHE A 111 16.79 2.83 -5.71
C PHE A 111 16.50 4.33 -5.81
N ALA A 112 17.45 5.20 -5.50
CA ALA A 112 17.33 6.64 -5.71
C ALA A 112 17.31 6.99 -7.20
N GLU A 113 18.25 6.43 -7.99
CA GLU A 113 18.36 6.68 -9.42
C GLU A 113 17.09 6.31 -10.17
N PHE A 114 16.50 5.15 -9.86
CA PHE A 114 15.29 4.65 -10.51
C PHE A 114 13.99 4.99 -9.73
N ARG A 115 14.06 5.87 -8.74
CA ARG A 115 12.92 6.40 -7.97
C ARG A 115 12.00 5.33 -7.40
N PHE A 116 12.59 4.30 -6.80
CA PHE A 116 11.82 3.33 -6.03
C PHE A 116 11.25 3.99 -4.77
N LEU A 117 10.00 3.67 -4.45
CA LEU A 117 9.41 3.99 -3.16
C LEU A 117 9.53 2.79 -2.22
N LEU A 118 10.22 2.93 -1.10
CA LEU A 118 10.43 1.82 -0.17
C LEU A 118 9.44 1.87 1.00
N GLY A 119 8.91 0.71 1.36
CA GLY A 119 8.25 0.48 2.64
C GLY A 119 9.20 -0.26 3.57
N VAL A 120 9.68 0.39 4.62
CA VAL A 120 10.63 -0.23 5.57
C VAL A 120 9.90 -0.66 6.83
N SER A 121 10.05 -1.93 7.18
CA SER A 121 9.42 -2.50 8.38
C SER A 121 10.16 -2.09 9.65
N LEU A 122 9.51 -1.31 10.52
CA LEU A 122 10.03 -0.90 11.83
C LEU A 122 8.90 -0.79 12.85
N ASP A 123 8.93 -1.60 13.90
CA ASP A 123 7.82 -1.69 14.87
C ASP A 123 7.97 -0.73 16.07
N GLY A 124 8.85 0.28 15.97
CA GLY A 124 9.11 1.27 17.01
C GLY A 124 10.48 1.12 17.65
N PRO A 125 10.65 1.53 18.95
CA PRO A 125 11.93 1.44 19.66
C PRO A 125 12.50 0.02 19.70
N PRO A 126 13.82 -0.15 19.96
CA PRO A 126 14.51 -1.45 19.93
C PRO A 126 13.79 -2.55 20.70
N TYR A 127 13.35 -2.29 21.92
CA TYR A 127 12.74 -3.30 22.77
C TYR A 127 11.37 -3.80 22.26
N LEU A 128 10.64 -2.99 21.48
CA LEU A 128 9.39 -3.39 20.82
C LEU A 128 9.68 -4.13 19.51
N HIS A 129 10.57 -3.56 18.70
CA HIS A 129 10.93 -4.12 17.41
C HIS A 129 11.59 -5.51 17.57
N ASP A 130 12.61 -5.61 18.41
CA ASP A 130 13.41 -6.82 18.57
C ASP A 130 12.69 -7.92 19.36
N PHE A 131 11.49 -7.65 19.89
CA PHE A 131 10.71 -8.67 20.56
C PHE A 131 10.31 -9.77 19.58
N TYR A 132 9.81 -9.41 18.43
CA TYR A 132 9.33 -10.35 17.39
C TYR A 132 10.17 -10.36 16.11
N ARG A 133 10.82 -9.24 15.75
CA ARG A 133 11.63 -9.17 14.54
C ARG A 133 13.06 -9.58 14.81
N LYS A 134 13.33 -10.86 14.59
CA LYS A 134 14.65 -11.47 14.85
C LYS A 134 15.20 -12.13 13.60
N THR A 135 16.52 -12.29 13.55
CA THR A 135 17.15 -13.12 12.54
C THR A 135 16.78 -14.59 12.73
N ILE A 136 17.08 -15.45 11.74
CA ILE A 136 16.95 -16.90 11.86
C ILE A 136 17.73 -17.43 13.08
N GLY A 137 18.86 -16.79 13.44
CA GLY A 137 19.65 -17.09 14.62
C GLY A 137 19.13 -16.44 15.93
N ASN A 138 17.88 -15.94 15.96
CA ASN A 138 17.23 -15.33 17.13
C ASN A 138 17.96 -14.09 17.69
N THR A 139 18.67 -13.34 16.84
CA THR A 139 19.35 -12.08 17.23
C THR A 139 18.52 -10.84 16.89
N PRO A 140 18.66 -9.73 17.65
CA PRO A 140 18.00 -8.46 17.38
C PRO A 140 18.30 -7.90 15.99
N THR A 141 17.34 -7.17 15.42
CA THR A 141 17.47 -6.62 14.05
C THR A 141 17.30 -5.11 13.96
N HIS A 142 16.84 -4.44 15.01
CA HIS A 142 16.59 -3.00 15.00
C HIS A 142 17.78 -2.17 14.49
N ASN A 143 18.98 -2.41 15.00
CA ASN A 143 20.18 -1.68 14.58
C ASN A 143 20.54 -1.95 13.11
N LEU A 144 20.22 -3.14 12.58
CA LEU A 144 20.43 -3.46 11.17
C LEU A 144 19.48 -2.67 10.28
N VAL A 145 18.21 -2.55 10.70
CA VAL A 145 17.19 -1.75 10.00
C VAL A 145 17.58 -0.28 9.99
N MET A 146 17.98 0.28 11.16
CA MET A 146 18.39 1.69 11.27
C MET A 146 19.59 2.00 10.37
N ARG A 147 20.57 1.11 10.28
CA ARG A 147 21.70 1.25 9.34
C ARG A 147 21.21 1.25 7.88
N GLY A 148 20.27 0.37 7.52
CA GLY A 148 19.65 0.39 6.18
C GLY A 148 18.94 1.71 5.89
N ILE A 149 18.20 2.24 6.85
CA ILE A 149 17.52 3.55 6.74
C ILE A 149 18.54 4.68 6.58
N GLU A 150 19.69 4.64 7.27
CA GLU A 150 20.76 5.64 7.08
C GLU A 150 21.28 5.66 5.65
N HIS A 151 21.44 4.49 5.00
CA HIS A 151 21.79 4.43 3.59
C HIS A 151 20.69 5.04 2.70
N LEU A 152 19.42 4.81 3.00
CA LEU A 152 18.31 5.41 2.26
C LEU A 152 18.29 6.95 2.43
N LYS A 153 18.39 7.45 3.67
CA LYS A 153 18.44 8.91 3.95
C LYS A 153 19.63 9.58 3.25
N LYS A 154 20.82 8.99 3.35
CA LYS A 154 22.05 9.49 2.70
C LYS A 154 21.88 9.64 1.19
N ASN A 155 21.23 8.70 0.54
CA ASN A 155 21.01 8.69 -0.90
C ASN A 155 19.68 9.32 -1.33
N LYS A 156 18.90 9.92 -0.40
CA LYS A 156 17.62 10.59 -0.64
C LYS A 156 16.57 9.68 -1.30
N VAL A 157 16.56 8.41 -0.94
CA VAL A 157 15.52 7.47 -1.35
C VAL A 157 14.24 7.80 -0.59
N GLU A 158 13.12 7.86 -1.29
CA GLU A 158 11.82 8.03 -0.64
C GLU A 158 11.38 6.72 0.04
N PHE A 159 10.98 6.82 1.31
CA PHE A 159 10.50 5.66 2.05
C PHE A 159 9.43 6.03 3.07
N ASN A 160 8.62 5.04 3.40
CA ASN A 160 7.67 5.08 4.52
C ASN A 160 7.99 3.96 5.52
N ILE A 161 7.60 4.17 6.77
CA ILE A 161 7.72 3.17 7.83
C ILE A 161 6.43 2.37 7.93
N LEU A 162 6.57 1.04 7.91
CA LEU A 162 5.49 0.11 8.19
C LEU A 162 5.67 -0.49 9.57
N THR A 163 4.73 -0.21 10.46
CA THR A 163 4.68 -0.73 11.82
C THR A 163 3.57 -1.77 11.93
N LEU A 164 3.90 -3.00 12.29
CA LEU A 164 2.91 -4.01 12.61
C LEU A 164 2.46 -3.85 14.06
N VAL A 165 1.15 -3.63 14.24
CA VAL A 165 0.55 -3.44 15.57
C VAL A 165 0.16 -4.81 16.11
N ASN A 166 0.98 -5.33 17.00
CA ASN A 166 0.85 -6.63 17.68
C ASN A 166 0.55 -6.43 19.18
N ASN A 167 0.41 -7.50 19.95
CA ASN A 167 0.08 -7.46 21.38
C ASN A 167 1.08 -6.64 22.24
N LYS A 168 2.34 -6.44 21.77
CA LYS A 168 3.35 -5.64 22.48
C LYS A 168 3.26 -4.16 22.12
N THR A 169 2.89 -3.86 20.89
CA THR A 169 2.84 -2.49 20.36
C THR A 169 1.46 -1.84 20.51
N ALA A 170 0.39 -2.62 20.66
CA ALA A 170 -1.00 -2.13 20.68
C ALA A 170 -1.30 -1.08 21.77
N LYS A 171 -0.57 -1.11 22.89
CA LYS A 171 -0.72 -0.14 24.01
C LYS A 171 0.37 0.92 24.01
N LYS A 172 1.07 1.10 22.90
CA LYS A 172 2.26 1.94 22.80
C LYS A 172 2.17 2.97 21.66
N ALA A 173 0.96 3.29 21.19
CA ALA A 173 0.77 4.21 20.08
C ALA A 173 1.47 5.56 20.27
N PRO A 174 1.36 6.27 21.42
CA PRO A 174 2.06 7.53 21.63
C PRO A 174 3.58 7.40 21.62
N GLU A 175 4.11 6.33 22.21
CA GLU A 175 5.56 6.07 22.30
C GLU A 175 6.15 5.76 20.92
N ILE A 176 5.49 4.90 20.13
CA ILE A 176 5.92 4.55 18.77
C ILE A 176 5.85 5.79 17.87
N TYR A 177 4.75 6.54 17.96
CA TYR A 177 4.57 7.74 17.17
C TYR A 177 5.66 8.77 17.44
N GLN A 178 5.96 9.04 18.72
CA GLN A 178 7.01 9.97 19.10
C GLN A 178 8.38 9.46 18.66
N TYR A 179 8.67 8.17 18.88
CA TYR A 179 9.90 7.54 18.42
C TYR A 179 10.16 7.74 16.92
N LEU A 180 9.15 7.51 16.07
CA LEU A 180 9.29 7.70 14.63
C LEU A 180 9.53 9.17 14.26
N LYS A 181 8.86 10.11 14.96
CA LYS A 181 9.08 11.56 14.76
C LYS A 181 10.47 12.01 15.17
N ASP A 182 11.00 11.51 16.29
CA ASP A 182 12.33 11.86 16.78
C ASP A 182 13.44 11.42 15.80
N HIS A 183 13.15 10.41 14.97
CA HIS A 183 14.02 9.96 13.89
C HIS A 183 13.71 10.62 12.54
N GLU A 184 12.82 11.63 12.50
CA GLU A 184 12.39 12.34 11.29
C GLU A 184 11.74 11.42 10.24
N PHE A 185 11.07 10.37 10.69
CA PHE A 185 10.22 9.58 9.81
C PHE A 185 8.84 10.21 9.81
N TYR A 186 8.37 10.68 8.67
CA TYR A 186 7.12 11.44 8.56
C TYR A 186 6.05 10.73 7.73
N PHE A 187 6.34 9.54 7.20
CA PHE A 187 5.39 8.74 6.43
C PHE A 187 5.18 7.40 7.13
N HIS A 188 4.00 7.21 7.73
CA HIS A 188 3.67 6.06 8.56
C HIS A 188 2.56 5.21 7.97
N GLN A 189 2.70 3.89 8.09
CA GLN A 189 1.63 2.95 7.88
C GLN A 189 1.58 1.99 9.07
N TYR A 190 0.42 1.91 9.72
CA TYR A 190 0.17 0.98 10.82
C TYR A 190 -0.73 -0.14 10.33
N ILE A 191 -0.35 -1.39 10.59
CA ILE A 191 -1.02 -2.58 10.10
C ILE A 191 -1.41 -3.45 11.30
N PRO A 192 -2.70 -3.80 11.50
CA PRO A 192 -3.09 -4.66 12.60
C PRO A 192 -2.58 -6.08 12.38
N CYS A 193 -1.95 -6.65 13.41
CA CYS A 193 -1.52 -8.05 13.43
C CYS A 193 -2.70 -8.90 13.87
N VAL A 194 -3.28 -9.67 12.96
CA VAL A 194 -4.38 -10.60 13.23
C VAL A 194 -4.12 -11.89 12.49
N GLU A 195 -3.74 -12.90 13.24
CA GLU A 195 -3.55 -14.27 12.76
C GLU A 195 -4.33 -15.25 13.65
N PHE A 196 -4.69 -16.39 13.09
CA PHE A 196 -5.46 -17.42 13.78
C PHE A 196 -4.72 -18.74 13.78
N ASP A 197 -4.79 -19.44 14.91
CA ASP A 197 -4.27 -20.80 15.06
C ASP A 197 -5.12 -21.81 14.26
N GLU A 198 -4.74 -23.08 14.33
CA GLU A 198 -5.46 -24.18 13.65
C GLU A 198 -6.90 -24.35 14.12
N ASN A 199 -7.21 -23.95 15.32
CA ASN A 199 -8.54 -24.05 15.91
C ASN A 199 -9.40 -22.79 15.66
N GLY A 200 -8.84 -21.77 15.00
CA GLY A 200 -9.52 -20.50 14.74
C GLY A 200 -9.48 -19.51 15.90
N ASN A 201 -8.64 -19.73 16.92
CA ASN A 201 -8.36 -18.77 17.97
C ASN A 201 -7.31 -17.77 17.49
N LEU A 202 -7.30 -16.57 18.08
CA LEU A 202 -6.26 -15.61 17.82
C LEU A 202 -4.90 -16.11 18.32
N GLU A 203 -3.89 -16.01 17.46
CA GLU A 203 -2.51 -16.22 17.88
C GLU A 203 -2.09 -15.27 19.01
N PRO A 204 -1.21 -15.68 19.94
CA PRO A 204 -0.84 -14.88 21.11
C PRO A 204 -0.25 -13.51 20.80
N TYR A 205 0.33 -13.32 19.63
CA TYR A 205 0.90 -12.05 19.18
C TYR A 205 -0.15 -11.15 18.47
N SER A 206 -1.32 -11.68 18.16
CA SER A 206 -2.40 -10.94 17.51
C SER A 206 -3.06 -9.94 18.47
N ILE A 207 -3.81 -9.01 17.90
CA ILE A 207 -4.56 -7.99 18.63
C ILE A 207 -6.07 -8.19 18.48
N THR A 208 -6.79 -7.73 19.49
CA THR A 208 -8.25 -7.65 19.48
C THR A 208 -8.75 -6.37 18.80
N GLY A 209 -10.04 -6.33 18.49
CA GLY A 209 -10.66 -5.12 17.99
C GLY A 209 -10.59 -3.95 18.98
N GLU A 210 -10.74 -4.23 20.27
CA GLU A 210 -10.61 -3.23 21.32
C GLU A 210 -9.22 -2.58 21.34
N GLU A 211 -8.17 -3.38 21.28
CA GLU A 211 -6.79 -2.92 21.26
C GLU A 211 -6.51 -2.08 20.00
N TRP A 212 -6.99 -2.53 18.83
CA TRP A 212 -6.89 -1.76 17.60
C TRP A 212 -7.56 -0.39 17.70
N GLY A 213 -8.78 -0.36 18.25
CA GLY A 213 -9.52 0.90 18.41
C GLY A 213 -8.88 1.87 19.38
N VAL A 214 -8.29 1.38 20.48
CA VAL A 214 -7.52 2.19 21.43
C VAL A 214 -6.29 2.75 20.74
N PHE A 215 -5.50 1.88 20.09
CA PHE A 215 -4.28 2.28 19.36
C PHE A 215 -4.55 3.41 18.37
N LEU A 216 -5.57 3.25 17.52
CA LEU A 216 -5.93 4.26 16.52
C LEU A 216 -6.40 5.58 17.13
N CYS A 217 -7.17 5.53 18.23
CA CYS A 217 -7.61 6.75 18.92
C CYS A 217 -6.43 7.48 19.55
N GLU A 218 -5.54 6.79 20.25
CA GLU A 218 -4.35 7.38 20.85
C GLU A 218 -3.39 7.96 19.79
N LEU A 219 -3.21 7.23 18.68
CA LEU A 219 -2.44 7.70 17.54
C LEU A 219 -3.03 9.01 16.96
N PHE A 220 -4.36 9.05 16.79
CA PHE A 220 -5.05 10.23 16.30
C PHE A 220 -4.88 11.43 17.26
N GLU A 221 -4.97 11.21 18.57
CA GLU A 221 -4.78 12.27 19.56
C GLU A 221 -3.35 12.85 19.56
N GLN A 222 -2.33 12.06 19.22
CA GLN A 222 -0.98 12.60 19.03
C GLN A 222 -0.88 13.42 17.74
N TRP A 223 -1.37 12.85 16.65
CA TRP A 223 -1.27 13.43 15.31
C TRP A 223 -2.02 14.77 15.16
N ILE A 224 -3.24 14.86 15.72
CA ILE A 224 -4.08 16.04 15.52
C ILE A 224 -3.56 17.29 16.24
N LYS A 225 -2.72 17.15 17.24
CA LYS A 225 -2.21 18.28 18.04
C LYS A 225 -1.42 19.29 17.20
N ASN A 226 -0.46 18.78 16.39
CA ASN A 226 0.47 19.67 15.68
C ASN A 226 1.01 19.09 14.36
N ASP A 227 0.54 17.93 13.93
CA ASP A 227 1.21 17.15 12.88
C ASP A 227 0.36 16.89 11.64
N THR A 228 -0.85 17.44 11.56
CA THR A 228 -1.79 17.23 10.44
C THR A 228 -1.22 17.60 9.07
N ASN A 229 -0.25 18.51 9.03
CA ASN A 229 0.43 18.95 7.80
C ASN A 229 1.90 18.49 7.74
N LYS A 230 2.35 17.67 8.69
CA LYS A 230 3.75 17.25 8.80
C LYS A 230 3.94 15.76 8.69
N VAL A 231 3.04 14.99 9.30
CA VAL A 231 3.13 13.53 9.35
C VAL A 231 1.98 12.94 8.56
N SER A 232 2.33 12.20 7.52
CA SER A 232 1.41 11.40 6.72
C SER A 232 1.19 10.06 7.41
N ILE A 233 -0.06 9.75 7.76
CA ILE A 233 -0.47 8.43 8.22
C ILE A 233 -1.42 7.87 7.18
N ARG A 234 -1.02 6.83 6.46
CA ARG A 234 -1.71 6.33 5.27
C ARG A 234 -3.21 6.11 5.45
N LEU A 235 -3.63 5.60 6.62
CA LEU A 235 -5.06 5.45 6.94
C LEU A 235 -5.75 6.81 7.05
N PHE A 236 -5.14 7.77 7.75
CA PHE A 236 -5.74 9.10 7.98
C PHE A 236 -5.85 9.88 6.69
N ASP A 237 -4.80 9.83 5.86
CA ASP A 237 -4.80 10.44 4.54
C ASP A 237 -5.87 9.82 3.63
N SER A 238 -6.07 8.48 3.70
CA SER A 238 -7.12 7.80 2.96
C SER A 238 -8.52 8.23 3.41
N ILE A 239 -8.74 8.43 4.71
CA ILE A 239 -9.99 8.93 5.27
C ILE A 239 -10.25 10.36 4.79
N ILE A 240 -9.25 11.24 4.89
CA ILE A 240 -9.36 12.64 4.43
C ILE A 240 -9.64 12.68 2.92
N ASN A 241 -8.92 11.90 2.14
CA ASN A 241 -9.10 11.82 0.69
C ASN A 241 -10.52 11.34 0.33
N TYR A 242 -11.02 10.34 1.05
CA TYR A 242 -12.40 9.87 0.88
C TYR A 242 -13.43 10.97 1.22
N LEU A 243 -13.24 11.70 2.31
CA LEU A 243 -14.14 12.79 2.70
C LEU A 243 -14.12 13.98 1.72
N ILE A 244 -13.00 14.19 1.03
CA ILE A 244 -12.85 15.29 0.06
C ILE A 244 -13.34 14.88 -1.33
N TYR A 245 -12.93 13.69 -1.82
CA TYR A 245 -13.06 13.30 -3.23
C TYR A 245 -13.87 12.03 -3.45
N GLY A 246 -14.28 11.33 -2.38
CA GLY A 246 -14.92 10.02 -2.48
C GLY A 246 -13.97 8.86 -2.83
N ASN A 247 -12.66 9.11 -2.89
CA ASN A 247 -11.63 8.14 -3.25
C ASN A 247 -10.82 7.69 -2.02
N TYR A 248 -10.43 6.43 -1.99
CA TYR A 248 -9.61 5.86 -0.92
C TYR A 248 -8.30 5.27 -1.50
N SER A 249 -7.24 5.27 -0.69
CA SER A 249 -5.91 4.73 -1.05
C SER A 249 -5.58 3.41 -0.35
N VAL A 250 -6.46 2.93 0.54
CA VAL A 250 -6.30 1.65 1.23
C VAL A 250 -7.41 0.67 0.79
N CYS A 251 -7.02 -0.53 0.37
CA CYS A 251 -7.92 -1.49 -0.28
C CYS A 251 -9.10 -1.93 0.60
N TYR A 252 -8.91 -2.03 1.93
CA TYR A 252 -9.98 -2.45 2.85
C TYR A 252 -11.11 -1.43 3.03
N MET A 253 -10.92 -0.16 2.63
CA MET A 253 -12.01 0.82 2.57
C MET A 253 -12.90 0.65 1.33
N GLY A 254 -12.54 -0.20 0.38
CA GLY A 254 -13.35 -0.46 -0.81
C GLY A 254 -14.38 -1.56 -0.62
N THR A 255 -15.30 -1.65 -1.59
CA THR A 255 -16.35 -2.67 -1.65
C THR A 255 -15.96 -3.91 -2.44
N ASN A 256 -14.79 -3.91 -3.10
CA ASN A 256 -14.34 -4.98 -3.97
C ASN A 256 -12.84 -5.19 -3.82
N CYS A 257 -12.38 -6.45 -3.80
CA CYS A 257 -10.96 -6.81 -3.68
C CYS A 257 -10.22 -7.00 -5.02
N CYS A 258 -10.87 -6.79 -6.16
CA CYS A 258 -10.20 -6.79 -7.48
C CYS A 258 -9.39 -5.50 -7.67
N GLN A 259 -8.26 -5.37 -6.97
CA GLN A 259 -7.42 -4.16 -6.98
C GLN A 259 -6.08 -4.39 -7.67
N TYR A 260 -5.52 -5.60 -7.55
CA TYR A 260 -4.20 -5.98 -8.04
C TYR A 260 -4.12 -7.50 -8.21
N PHE A 261 -3.05 -7.95 -8.86
CA PHE A 261 -2.70 -9.38 -8.92
C PHE A 261 -1.42 -9.65 -8.16
N VAL A 262 -1.39 -10.76 -7.43
CA VAL A 262 -0.17 -11.28 -6.81
C VAL A 262 0.48 -12.24 -7.78
N VAL A 263 1.78 -12.05 -8.04
CA VAL A 263 2.60 -12.93 -8.89
C VAL A 263 3.70 -13.56 -8.05
N GLU A 264 3.65 -14.87 -7.90
CA GLU A 264 4.67 -15.65 -7.20
C GLU A 264 5.93 -15.85 -8.07
N TYR A 265 7.02 -16.29 -7.45
CA TYR A 265 8.34 -16.50 -8.08
C TYR A 265 8.31 -17.44 -9.30
N ASP A 266 7.38 -18.39 -9.34
CA ASP A 266 7.19 -19.33 -10.44
C ASP A 266 6.27 -18.82 -11.56
N GLY A 267 5.69 -17.63 -11.38
CA GLY A 267 4.74 -16.99 -12.29
C GLY A 267 3.27 -17.27 -11.98
N SER A 268 2.97 -18.03 -10.93
CA SER A 268 1.59 -18.29 -10.48
C SER A 268 0.91 -17.01 -10.02
N VAL A 269 -0.36 -16.83 -10.40
CA VAL A 269 -1.13 -15.60 -10.17
C VAL A 269 -2.28 -15.84 -9.19
N TYR A 270 -2.41 -14.93 -8.21
CA TYR A 270 -3.43 -14.98 -7.16
C TYR A 270 -4.15 -13.63 -6.99
N PRO A 271 -5.36 -13.62 -6.39
CA PRO A 271 -6.17 -12.40 -6.26
C PRO A 271 -5.72 -11.46 -5.13
N CYS A 272 -5.03 -11.97 -4.11
CA CYS A 272 -4.64 -11.19 -2.93
C CYS A 272 -3.45 -11.83 -2.20
N ASP A 273 -2.60 -10.99 -1.61
CA ASP A 273 -1.41 -11.38 -0.86
C ASP A 273 -1.71 -12.26 0.37
N PHE A 274 -2.80 -11.97 1.08
CA PHE A 274 -3.24 -12.78 2.22
C PHE A 274 -3.91 -14.11 1.83
N PHE A 275 -4.18 -14.33 0.55
CA PHE A 275 -4.92 -15.46 0.05
C PHE A 275 -4.17 -16.21 -1.06
N VAL A 276 -2.85 -16.36 -0.91
CA VAL A 276 -2.02 -17.19 -1.77
C VAL A 276 -2.26 -18.66 -1.37
N ARG A 277 -3.34 -19.23 -1.90
CA ARG A 277 -3.77 -20.61 -1.62
C ARG A 277 -4.13 -21.29 -2.93
N ARG A 278 -3.80 -22.58 -3.07
CA ARG A 278 -3.99 -23.36 -4.30
C ARG A 278 -5.43 -23.26 -4.85
N VAL A 279 -6.43 -23.21 -3.97
CA VAL A 279 -7.85 -23.08 -4.37
C VAL A 279 -8.15 -21.75 -5.07
N LEU A 280 -7.38 -20.70 -4.78
CA LEU A 280 -7.51 -19.36 -5.36
C LEU A 280 -6.50 -19.07 -6.47
N LEU A 281 -5.74 -20.08 -6.90
CA LEU A 281 -4.86 -19.94 -8.07
C LEU A 281 -5.69 -19.55 -9.29
N LEU A 282 -5.33 -18.45 -9.94
CA LEU A 282 -5.98 -17.96 -11.16
C LEU A 282 -5.35 -18.53 -12.43
N GLY A 283 -4.07 -18.86 -12.39
CA GLY A 283 -3.28 -19.41 -13.49
C GLY A 283 -1.81 -19.01 -13.36
N ASN A 284 -1.08 -18.95 -14.48
CA ASN A 284 0.34 -18.63 -14.50
C ASN A 284 0.65 -17.67 -15.67
N VAL A 285 1.50 -16.66 -15.46
CA VAL A 285 1.87 -15.67 -16.48
C VAL A 285 2.55 -16.27 -17.73
N LYS A 286 3.05 -17.50 -17.63
CA LYS A 286 3.67 -18.22 -18.75
C LYS A 286 2.67 -18.87 -19.69
N THR A 287 1.44 -19.08 -19.23
CA THR A 287 0.41 -19.84 -19.96
C THR A 287 -0.90 -19.09 -20.17
N ASN A 288 -1.12 -18.02 -19.41
CA ASN A 288 -2.35 -17.23 -19.46
C ASN A 288 -2.02 -15.77 -19.77
N SER A 289 -2.96 -15.10 -20.43
CA SER A 289 -2.93 -13.65 -20.65
C SER A 289 -3.47 -12.88 -19.44
N TRP A 290 -3.16 -11.59 -19.35
CA TRP A 290 -3.75 -10.71 -18.34
C TRP A 290 -5.26 -10.54 -18.52
N ASP A 291 -5.77 -10.66 -19.75
CA ASP A 291 -7.21 -10.68 -20.03
C ASP A 291 -7.90 -11.90 -19.41
N ASP A 292 -7.25 -13.09 -19.42
CA ASP A 292 -7.77 -14.28 -18.75
C ASP A 292 -7.91 -14.04 -17.25
N PHE A 293 -6.93 -13.39 -16.61
CA PHE A 293 -6.98 -13.10 -15.17
C PHE A 293 -8.02 -12.05 -14.83
N VAL A 294 -8.07 -10.94 -15.58
CA VAL A 294 -9.04 -9.85 -15.37
C VAL A 294 -10.47 -10.32 -15.56
N ASN A 295 -10.72 -11.22 -16.51
CA ASN A 295 -12.05 -11.74 -16.83
C ASN A 295 -12.38 -13.05 -16.07
N SER A 296 -11.49 -13.54 -15.18
CA SER A 296 -11.70 -14.76 -14.43
C SER A 296 -12.90 -14.62 -13.46
N SER A 297 -13.88 -15.52 -13.57
CA SER A 297 -14.99 -15.60 -12.62
C SER A 297 -14.49 -15.76 -11.18
N LYS A 298 -13.48 -16.60 -10.97
CA LYS A 298 -12.83 -16.80 -9.65
C LYS A 298 -12.28 -15.49 -9.06
N TYR A 299 -11.66 -14.63 -9.89
CA TYR A 299 -11.18 -13.33 -9.45
C TYR A 299 -12.33 -12.40 -9.07
N HIS A 300 -13.37 -12.34 -9.91
CA HIS A 300 -14.55 -11.53 -9.65
C HIS A 300 -15.32 -11.99 -8.42
N ASP A 301 -15.53 -13.29 -8.27
CA ASP A 301 -16.22 -13.88 -7.11
C ASP A 301 -15.45 -13.57 -5.82
N PHE A 302 -14.13 -13.76 -5.81
CA PHE A 302 -13.29 -13.36 -4.70
C PHE A 302 -13.42 -11.87 -4.37
N GLY A 303 -13.40 -11.02 -5.38
CA GLY A 303 -13.54 -9.57 -5.20
C GLY A 303 -14.90 -9.16 -4.66
N ALA A 304 -15.98 -9.76 -5.18
CA ALA A 304 -17.36 -9.46 -4.83
C ALA A 304 -17.71 -9.87 -3.38
N GLN A 305 -17.13 -10.98 -2.87
CA GLN A 305 -17.29 -11.42 -1.48
C GLN A 305 -16.99 -10.32 -0.45
N LYS A 306 -16.19 -9.33 -0.81
CA LYS A 306 -15.91 -8.16 0.04
C LYS A 306 -17.19 -7.41 0.41
N ALA A 307 -18.17 -7.33 -0.49
CA ALA A 307 -19.45 -6.66 -0.28
C ALA A 307 -20.53 -7.56 0.36
N GLU A 308 -20.25 -8.84 0.60
CA GLU A 308 -21.11 -9.73 1.37
C GLU A 308 -20.96 -9.42 2.86
N TRP A 309 -21.73 -8.45 3.31
CA TRP A 309 -21.59 -7.95 4.67
C TRP A 309 -22.41 -8.76 5.69
N ASN A 310 -21.84 -8.88 6.90
CA ASN A 310 -22.60 -9.32 8.06
C ASN A 310 -23.81 -8.40 8.27
N ASN A 311 -24.93 -8.95 8.77
CA ASN A 311 -26.14 -8.15 9.04
C ASN A 311 -25.87 -6.94 9.93
N THR A 312 -24.99 -7.06 10.93
CA THR A 312 -24.56 -5.94 11.78
C THR A 312 -23.92 -4.79 11.01
N CYS A 313 -23.38 -5.04 9.82
CA CYS A 313 -22.76 -4.02 8.97
C CYS A 313 -23.79 -3.24 8.16
N LYS A 314 -24.95 -3.83 7.83
CA LYS A 314 -25.98 -3.20 6.99
C LYS A 314 -26.53 -1.91 7.59
N ASP A 315 -26.72 -1.89 8.92
CA ASP A 315 -27.23 -0.73 9.67
C ASP A 315 -26.11 0.08 10.33
N CYS A 316 -24.86 -0.19 10.01
CA CYS A 316 -23.74 0.49 10.63
C CYS A 316 -23.53 1.90 10.04
N PRO A 317 -23.52 2.97 10.85
CA PRO A 317 -23.35 4.34 10.36
C PRO A 317 -21.95 4.58 9.72
N PHE A 318 -21.02 3.65 9.89
CA PHE A 318 -19.66 3.73 9.36
C PHE A 318 -19.41 2.79 8.18
N ILE A 319 -20.46 2.16 7.62
CA ILE A 319 -20.29 1.18 6.55
C ILE A 319 -19.52 1.76 5.34
N ASN A 320 -19.81 2.99 4.97
CA ASN A 320 -19.18 3.69 3.84
C ASN A 320 -17.66 3.98 4.07
N MET A 321 -17.20 3.91 5.34
CA MET A 321 -15.79 4.10 5.70
C MET A 321 -15.07 2.76 5.85
N CYS A 322 -15.76 1.74 6.36
CA CYS A 322 -15.18 0.46 6.74
C CYS A 322 -15.39 -0.62 5.66
N ASN A 323 -16.57 -0.59 4.98
CA ASN A 323 -17.00 -1.61 4.01
C ASN A 323 -16.81 -3.06 4.52
N GLY A 324 -17.09 -3.26 5.83
CA GLY A 324 -16.94 -4.54 6.49
C GLY A 324 -15.50 -4.98 6.73
N ASP A 325 -14.50 -4.11 6.54
CA ASP A 325 -13.08 -4.36 6.74
C ASP A 325 -12.45 -5.37 5.76
N CYS A 326 -11.16 -5.68 5.91
CA CYS A 326 -10.46 -6.66 5.09
C CYS A 326 -11.06 -8.07 5.26
N GLN A 327 -11.19 -8.81 4.17
CA GLN A 327 -11.66 -10.21 4.23
C GLN A 327 -10.80 -11.07 5.16
N LYS A 328 -9.48 -10.86 5.20
CA LYS A 328 -8.57 -11.55 6.12
C LYS A 328 -9.06 -11.51 7.58
N PHE A 329 -9.60 -10.39 8.02
CA PHE A 329 -10.03 -10.20 9.41
C PHE A 329 -11.45 -10.67 9.69
N ARG A 330 -12.17 -11.13 8.65
CA ARG A 330 -13.49 -11.77 8.75
C ARG A 330 -13.39 -13.30 8.84
N PHE A 331 -12.34 -13.85 8.30
CA PHE A 331 -12.18 -15.32 8.21
C PHE A 331 -11.33 -15.84 9.37
N SER A 332 -11.98 -16.35 10.40
CA SER A 332 -11.46 -17.58 11.01
C SER A 332 -11.66 -18.72 10.01
N ARG A 333 -10.92 -19.81 10.09
CA ARG A 333 -10.87 -20.94 9.12
C ARG A 333 -12.20 -21.43 8.51
N SER A 334 -13.36 -21.15 9.08
CA SER A 334 -14.66 -21.38 8.46
C SER A 334 -14.97 -20.23 7.49
N PHE A 335 -14.68 -20.45 6.23
CA PHE A 335 -14.88 -19.53 5.11
C PHE A 335 -16.31 -19.00 4.98
N SER A 336 -16.70 -18.06 5.79
CA SER A 336 -17.93 -17.30 5.58
C SER A 336 -17.58 -15.84 5.31
N SER A 337 -17.83 -15.39 4.09
CA SER A 337 -17.73 -13.99 3.67
C SER A 337 -18.54 -13.04 4.56
N GLN A 338 -19.60 -13.59 5.20
CA GLN A 338 -20.52 -12.85 6.06
C GLN A 338 -20.09 -12.78 7.53
N SER A 339 -18.93 -13.29 7.90
CA SER A 339 -18.42 -13.13 9.26
C SER A 339 -18.10 -11.68 9.57
N LEU A 340 -18.37 -11.26 10.80
CA LEU A 340 -18.01 -9.93 11.26
C LEU A 340 -16.48 -9.87 11.46
N SER A 341 -15.85 -8.78 10.98
CA SER A 341 -14.43 -8.56 11.24
C SER A 341 -14.14 -8.55 12.74
N ILE A 342 -13.10 -9.25 13.16
CA ILE A 342 -12.64 -9.22 14.56
C ILE A 342 -12.26 -7.81 15.02
N LEU A 343 -11.89 -6.94 14.09
CA LEU A 343 -11.53 -5.55 14.37
C LEU A 343 -12.75 -4.61 14.39
N CYS A 344 -13.97 -5.10 14.16
CA CYS A 344 -15.18 -4.29 14.03
C CYS A 344 -15.40 -3.33 15.22
N LYS A 345 -15.26 -3.80 16.46
CA LYS A 345 -15.41 -2.96 17.66
C LYS A 345 -14.39 -1.82 17.68
N GLY A 346 -13.17 -2.09 17.23
CA GLY A 346 -12.11 -1.08 17.10
C GLY A 346 -12.43 -0.03 16.06
N TRP A 347 -12.87 -0.44 14.88
CA TRP A 347 -13.29 0.50 13.83
C TRP A 347 -14.44 1.40 14.29
N LYS A 348 -15.47 0.83 14.95
CA LYS A 348 -16.58 1.63 15.52
C LYS A 348 -16.07 2.64 16.53
N ARG A 349 -15.24 2.21 17.49
CA ARG A 349 -14.63 3.11 18.48
C ARG A 349 -13.84 4.23 17.81
N PHE A 350 -12.99 3.91 16.85
CA PHE A 350 -12.17 4.87 16.14
C PHE A 350 -13.02 5.91 15.40
N TYR A 351 -13.97 5.49 14.58
CA TYR A 351 -14.80 6.43 13.82
C TYR A 351 -15.71 7.28 14.69
N VAL A 352 -16.29 6.72 15.76
CA VAL A 352 -17.08 7.51 16.72
C VAL A 352 -16.27 8.67 17.29
N ASN A 353 -15.03 8.41 17.69
CA ASN A 353 -14.20 9.40 18.38
C ASN A 353 -13.49 10.38 17.42
N THR A 354 -13.23 10.00 16.17
CA THR A 354 -12.33 10.76 15.30
C THR A 354 -13.00 11.33 14.05
N LEU A 355 -14.04 10.69 13.50
CA LEU A 355 -14.66 11.08 12.24
C LEU A 355 -15.19 12.52 12.22
N PRO A 356 -15.81 13.06 13.29
CA PRO A 356 -16.23 14.46 13.32
C PRO A 356 -15.04 15.41 13.10
N ARG A 357 -13.89 15.12 13.70
CA ARG A 357 -12.67 15.94 13.56
C ARG A 357 -12.02 15.78 12.18
N PHE A 358 -12.01 14.57 11.60
CA PHE A 358 -11.59 14.38 10.21
C PHE A 358 -12.46 15.19 9.22
N LYS A 359 -13.77 15.30 9.46
CA LYS A 359 -14.67 16.12 8.63
C LYS A 359 -14.30 17.62 8.71
N ILE A 360 -13.90 18.11 9.88
CA ILE A 360 -13.41 19.49 10.04
C ILE A 360 -12.16 19.70 9.20
N ILE A 361 -11.15 18.85 9.37
CA ILE A 361 -9.89 18.91 8.60
C ILE A 361 -10.16 18.86 7.09
N ALA A 362 -11.00 17.92 6.63
CA ALA A 362 -11.34 17.80 5.21
C ALA A 362 -12.02 19.06 4.66
N ASN A 363 -12.90 19.69 5.43
CA ASN A 363 -13.56 20.93 5.04
C ASN A 363 -12.58 22.12 4.98
N GLU A 364 -11.63 22.20 5.90
CA GLU A 364 -10.57 23.23 5.87
C GLU A 364 -9.70 23.08 4.63
N ILE A 365 -9.28 21.86 4.30
CA ILE A 365 -8.49 21.58 3.08
C ILE A 365 -9.28 21.96 1.81
N LYS A 366 -10.59 21.64 1.74
CA LYS A 366 -11.46 22.01 0.63
C LYS A 366 -11.48 23.54 0.44
N LYS A 367 -11.75 24.27 1.51
CA LYS A 367 -11.78 25.74 1.48
C LYS A 367 -10.44 26.32 1.01
N TYR A 368 -9.31 25.83 1.57
CA TYR A 368 -7.99 26.29 1.17
C TYR A 368 -7.74 26.09 -0.34
N LYS A 369 -8.13 24.96 -0.90
CA LYS A 369 -7.99 24.67 -2.34
C LYS A 369 -8.88 25.53 -3.21
N GLU A 370 -10.09 25.84 -2.79
CA GLU A 370 -10.99 26.76 -3.50
C GLU A 370 -10.39 28.15 -3.58
N PHE A 371 -9.79 28.65 -2.50
CA PHE A 371 -9.11 29.94 -2.47
C PHE A 371 -7.78 29.96 -3.23
N SER A 372 -7.08 28.83 -3.29
CA SER A 372 -5.76 28.71 -3.94
C SER A 372 -5.86 28.31 -5.43
N SER A 373 -7.06 28.01 -5.93
CA SER A 373 -7.26 27.77 -7.34
C SER A 373 -7.00 29.06 -8.12
N PRO A 374 -6.15 29.06 -9.17
CA PRO A 374 -5.94 30.27 -9.96
C PRO A 374 -7.32 30.71 -10.49
N ILE A 375 -7.63 32.00 -10.26
CA ILE A 375 -8.83 32.63 -10.80
C ILE A 375 -8.76 32.39 -12.32
N GLN A 376 -9.62 31.52 -12.84
CA GLN A 376 -9.78 31.40 -14.28
C GLN A 376 -10.39 32.71 -14.77
N ILE A 377 -9.54 33.65 -15.11
CA ILE A 377 -9.97 34.83 -15.87
C ILE A 377 -10.44 34.26 -17.19
N LYS A 378 -11.76 34.10 -17.34
CA LYS A 378 -12.36 33.80 -18.64
C LYS A 378 -11.97 34.95 -19.54
N ALA A 379 -10.97 34.74 -20.38
CA ALA A 379 -10.57 35.72 -21.39
C ALA A 379 -11.86 36.08 -22.16
N LYS A 380 -12.26 37.35 -22.04
CA LYS A 380 -13.45 37.86 -22.72
C LYS A 380 -13.18 37.67 -24.22
N LYS A 381 -13.93 36.79 -24.88
CA LYS A 381 -13.79 36.59 -26.34
C LYS A 381 -13.94 37.95 -27.01
N ILE A 382 -12.84 38.48 -27.51
CA ILE A 382 -12.85 39.76 -28.25
C ILE A 382 -13.53 39.46 -29.61
N GLY A 383 -14.60 40.19 -29.87
CA GLY A 383 -15.30 40.06 -31.16
C GLY A 383 -14.38 40.48 -32.29
N ARG A 384 -14.45 39.77 -33.45
CA ARG A 384 -13.61 40.07 -34.63
C ARG A 384 -13.64 41.56 -35.03
N ASN A 385 -14.77 42.22 -34.85
CA ASN A 385 -15.01 43.61 -35.23
C ASN A 385 -14.76 44.63 -34.07
N SER A 386 -14.43 44.17 -32.87
CA SER A 386 -14.12 45.02 -31.71
C SER A 386 -12.79 45.75 -31.95
N PRO A 387 -12.56 46.91 -31.31
CA PRO A 387 -11.25 47.54 -31.28
C PRO A 387 -10.16 46.59 -30.80
N CYS A 388 -8.99 46.63 -31.46
CA CYS A 388 -7.90 45.74 -31.12
C CYS A 388 -7.35 46.10 -29.71
N PRO A 389 -7.14 45.16 -28.81
CA PRO A 389 -6.65 45.41 -27.45
C PRO A 389 -5.19 45.91 -27.40
N CYS A 390 -4.45 45.84 -28.51
CA CYS A 390 -3.11 46.37 -28.61
C CYS A 390 -3.06 47.94 -28.71
N GLY A 391 -4.23 48.62 -28.76
CA GLY A 391 -4.30 50.09 -28.87
C GLY A 391 -4.02 50.65 -30.27
N SER A 392 -3.95 49.80 -31.30
CA SER A 392 -3.64 50.23 -32.69
C SER A 392 -4.76 51.00 -33.39
N GLY A 393 -5.94 51.14 -32.79
CA GLY A 393 -7.12 51.76 -33.38
C GLY A 393 -7.79 50.91 -34.49
N LYS A 394 -7.20 49.77 -34.88
CA LYS A 394 -7.76 48.86 -35.88
C LYS A 394 -8.76 47.85 -35.26
N LYS A 395 -9.60 47.23 -36.08
CA LYS A 395 -10.43 46.12 -35.64
C LYS A 395 -9.56 44.89 -35.34
N TYR A 396 -9.96 44.07 -34.37
CA TYR A 396 -9.20 42.91 -33.93
C TYR A 396 -8.86 41.94 -35.08
N LYS A 397 -9.80 41.71 -36.02
CA LYS A 397 -9.59 40.86 -37.20
C LYS A 397 -8.54 41.42 -38.17
N ASP A 398 -8.32 42.75 -38.17
CA ASP A 398 -7.41 43.44 -39.09
C ASP A 398 -6.06 43.73 -38.41
N CYS A 399 -5.83 43.24 -37.21
CA CYS A 399 -4.62 43.47 -36.41
C CYS A 399 -4.14 42.15 -35.77
N CYS A 400 -4.40 41.94 -34.47
CA CYS A 400 -3.84 40.83 -33.70
C CYS A 400 -4.54 39.46 -33.92
N LEU A 401 -5.60 39.38 -34.73
CA LEU A 401 -6.24 38.13 -35.09
C LEU A 401 -5.68 37.52 -36.39
N ARG A 402 -4.70 38.15 -37.05
CA ARG A 402 -4.03 37.62 -38.25
C ARG A 402 -3.00 36.58 -37.90
#